data_122ff31f46dc5cf2bfd81b9e9a6a41d1
#
_entry.id   122ff31f46dc5cf2bfd81b9e9a6a41d1
#
_cell.length_a   1.000
_cell.length_b   1.000
_cell.length_c   1.000
_cell.angle_alpha   90.00
_cell.angle_beta   90.00
_cell.angle_gamma   90.00
#
_symmetry.space_group_name_H-M   'P 1'
#
loop_
_entity.id
_entity.type
_entity.pdbx_description
1 polymer ?
#
loop_
_entity_poly.entity_id
_entity_poly.type
_entity_poly.pdbx_seq_one_letter_code
_entity_poly.pdbx_strand_id
1 'polypeptide(L)'
;MNRLPFLGLLFALLCLVACRQMNEAHLLHLAEKQVNMNVDSVYALLVQIERPSQLSDEERLLYGWLNAYVHYKRHNSMAEDSLILPASDYYVFRNDTAKNLFSYQLKAWYWYWLKEHERCIAAIDSGVALAKALQDTGRMADMLIDKAYWYVYVWKDYEKAIETFRTAIALDARAGSFFSMGIAMGLNKNDSASYYMERSIELAVEAEDTSKIVHYLRNYAQMQAYSFDEPSGAIATIRRMEQYVVDPVQLRMGDLVKVEVFLKEGLLDSAEYYLNKERKRGEGRNRFLTEENMVAVYRALIDYTRHRTFDVLDVAL
;
A
#
# COMPACT_ATOMS: atom_id res chain seq x y z
N MET A 1 -47.70 -34.79 -28.97
CA MET A 1 -46.74 -33.66 -28.81
C MET A 1 -45.57 -34.18 -28.00
N ASN A 2 -44.40 -34.35 -28.64
CA ASN A 2 -43.22 -34.96 -28.02
C ASN A 2 -42.55 -34.01 -27.01
N ARG A 3 -42.69 -34.31 -25.72
CA ARG A 3 -41.99 -33.57 -24.62
C ARG A 3 -40.54 -34.04 -24.38
N LEU A 4 -40.11 -35.12 -25.08
CA LEU A 4 -38.75 -35.68 -24.92
C LEU A 4 -37.61 -34.74 -25.28
N PRO A 5 -37.61 -33.97 -26.39
CA PRO A 5 -36.48 -33.10 -26.72
C PRO A 5 -36.34 -31.94 -25.76
N PHE A 6 -37.42 -31.47 -25.14
CA PHE A 6 -37.39 -30.38 -24.17
C PHE A 6 -36.74 -30.79 -22.83
N LEU A 7 -37.03 -32.02 -22.38
CA LEU A 7 -36.41 -32.60 -21.19
C LEU A 7 -34.91 -32.84 -21.37
N GLY A 8 -34.48 -33.28 -22.55
CA GLY A 8 -33.06 -33.46 -22.87
C GLY A 8 -32.29 -32.14 -22.92
N LEU A 9 -32.89 -31.09 -23.48
CA LEU A 9 -32.28 -29.74 -23.49
C LEU A 9 -32.17 -29.13 -22.09
N LEU A 10 -33.20 -29.32 -21.26
CA LEU A 10 -33.19 -28.85 -19.86
C LEU A 10 -32.12 -29.57 -19.04
N PHE A 11 -31.98 -30.89 -19.24
CA PHE A 11 -30.95 -31.70 -18.56
C PHE A 11 -29.53 -31.30 -19.00
N ALA A 12 -29.30 -31.06 -20.29
CA ALA A 12 -28.04 -30.59 -20.82
C ALA A 12 -27.66 -29.19 -20.26
N LEU A 13 -28.63 -28.29 -20.18
CA LEU A 13 -28.44 -26.96 -19.54
C LEU A 13 -28.08 -27.06 -18.06
N LEU A 14 -28.77 -27.95 -17.33
CA LEU A 14 -28.47 -28.18 -15.90
C LEU A 14 -27.07 -28.78 -15.70
N CYS A 15 -26.64 -29.70 -16.57
CA CYS A 15 -25.29 -30.26 -16.55
C CYS A 15 -24.22 -29.20 -16.85
N LEU A 16 -24.45 -28.31 -17.82
CA LEU A 16 -23.53 -27.23 -18.15
C LEU A 16 -23.39 -26.23 -17.00
N VAL A 17 -24.51 -25.88 -16.34
CA VAL A 17 -24.49 -25.00 -15.17
C VAL A 17 -23.75 -25.66 -14.01
N ALA A 18 -24.00 -26.92 -13.73
CA ALA A 18 -23.34 -27.68 -12.66
C ALA A 18 -21.83 -27.84 -12.91
N CYS A 19 -21.42 -28.14 -14.14
CA CYS A 19 -20.00 -28.23 -14.53
C CYS A 19 -19.29 -26.88 -14.37
N ARG A 20 -19.96 -25.78 -14.72
CA ARG A 20 -19.39 -24.44 -14.57
C ARG A 20 -19.25 -24.04 -13.09
N GLN A 21 -20.26 -24.32 -12.28
CA GLN A 21 -20.22 -24.05 -10.84
C GLN A 21 -19.11 -24.86 -10.14
N MET A 22 -18.93 -26.12 -10.50
CA MET A 22 -17.80 -26.94 -10.02
C MET A 22 -16.45 -26.34 -10.42
N ASN A 23 -16.35 -25.71 -11.60
CA ASN A 23 -15.10 -25.05 -12.02
C ASN A 23 -14.83 -23.80 -11.21
N GLU A 24 -15.83 -22.95 -10.95
CA GLU A 24 -15.69 -21.73 -10.15
C GLU A 24 -15.34 -22.04 -8.68
N ALA A 25 -15.98 -23.05 -8.07
CA ALA A 25 -15.62 -23.55 -6.74
C ALA A 25 -14.17 -24.07 -6.68
N HIS A 26 -13.72 -24.78 -7.73
CA HIS A 26 -12.34 -25.25 -7.81
C HIS A 26 -11.33 -24.07 -7.88
N LEU A 27 -11.61 -23.05 -8.70
CA LEU A 27 -10.79 -21.83 -8.76
C LEU A 27 -10.69 -21.14 -7.40
N LEU A 28 -11.80 -21.06 -6.69
CA LEU A 28 -11.87 -20.46 -5.35
C LEU A 28 -10.97 -21.20 -4.34
N HIS A 29 -11.07 -22.54 -4.28
CA HIS A 29 -10.22 -23.33 -3.40
C HIS A 29 -8.74 -23.32 -3.81
N LEU A 30 -8.45 -23.14 -5.10
CA LEU A 30 -7.09 -22.95 -5.58
C LEU A 30 -6.54 -21.61 -5.13
N ALA A 31 -7.35 -20.55 -5.20
CA ALA A 31 -7.01 -19.22 -4.67
C ALA A 31 -6.74 -19.25 -3.17
N GLU A 32 -7.56 -19.98 -2.39
CA GLU A 32 -7.35 -20.16 -0.95
C GLU A 32 -6.00 -20.80 -0.64
N LYS A 33 -5.59 -21.82 -1.38
CA LYS A 33 -4.28 -22.48 -1.17
C LYS A 33 -3.11 -21.54 -1.47
N GLN A 34 -3.30 -20.54 -2.29
CA GLN A 34 -2.23 -19.60 -2.69
C GLN A 34 -2.19 -18.33 -1.85
N VAL A 35 -3.10 -18.15 -0.89
CA VAL A 35 -3.23 -16.91 -0.09
C VAL A 35 -1.94 -16.48 0.60
N ASN A 36 -1.12 -17.43 1.08
CA ASN A 36 0.14 -17.14 1.76
C ASN A 36 1.36 -17.11 0.81
N MET A 37 1.18 -17.38 -0.47
CA MET A 37 2.28 -17.51 -1.43
C MET A 37 2.40 -16.29 -2.34
N ASN A 38 1.33 -15.92 -3.02
CA ASN A 38 1.35 -14.83 -4.01
C ASN A 38 -0.03 -14.20 -4.18
N VAL A 39 -0.16 -12.94 -3.78
CA VAL A 39 -1.41 -12.18 -3.87
C VAL A 39 -1.90 -11.99 -5.32
N ASP A 40 -0.98 -11.85 -6.28
CA ASP A 40 -1.34 -11.66 -7.68
C ASP A 40 -1.93 -12.94 -8.30
N SER A 41 -1.43 -14.11 -7.87
CA SER A 41 -2.02 -15.40 -8.24
C SER A 41 -3.42 -15.56 -7.65
N VAL A 42 -3.63 -15.16 -6.39
CA VAL A 42 -4.97 -15.15 -5.78
C VAL A 42 -5.91 -14.27 -6.59
N TYR A 43 -5.50 -13.03 -6.89
CA TYR A 43 -6.29 -12.11 -7.71
C TYR A 43 -6.62 -12.71 -9.09
N ALA A 44 -5.61 -13.26 -9.79
CA ALA A 44 -5.80 -13.85 -11.12
C ALA A 44 -6.81 -15.01 -11.15
N LEU A 45 -6.94 -15.74 -10.05
CA LEU A 45 -7.94 -16.80 -9.89
C LEU A 45 -9.32 -16.23 -9.58
N LEU A 46 -9.41 -15.23 -8.67
CA LEU A 46 -10.69 -14.62 -8.29
C LEU A 46 -11.38 -13.90 -9.44
N VAL A 47 -10.65 -13.23 -10.34
CA VAL A 47 -11.23 -12.54 -11.51
C VAL A 47 -11.80 -13.50 -12.56
N GLN A 48 -11.47 -14.79 -12.53
CA GLN A 48 -12.04 -15.80 -13.39
C GLN A 48 -13.40 -16.31 -12.89
N ILE A 49 -13.77 -15.98 -11.64
CA ILE A 49 -15.07 -16.32 -11.05
C ILE A 49 -16.09 -15.28 -11.54
N GLU A 50 -16.83 -15.58 -12.58
CA GLU A 50 -17.72 -14.62 -13.22
C GLU A 50 -19.02 -14.40 -12.45
N ARG A 51 -19.46 -15.40 -11.66
CA ARG A 51 -20.76 -15.37 -10.97
C ARG A 51 -20.63 -15.75 -9.48
N PRO A 52 -20.00 -14.91 -8.64
CA PRO A 52 -19.86 -15.20 -7.21
C PRO A 52 -21.20 -15.46 -6.50
N SER A 53 -22.31 -14.90 -7.04
CA SER A 53 -23.65 -15.11 -6.50
C SER A 53 -24.22 -16.53 -6.69
N GLN A 54 -23.60 -17.35 -7.57
CA GLN A 54 -23.99 -18.75 -7.80
C GLN A 54 -23.19 -19.74 -6.94
N LEU A 55 -22.15 -19.28 -6.25
CA LEU A 55 -21.43 -20.06 -5.26
C LEU A 55 -22.36 -20.41 -4.10
N SER A 56 -22.09 -21.50 -3.38
CA SER A 56 -22.75 -21.80 -2.13
C SER A 56 -22.53 -20.69 -1.11
N ASP A 57 -23.34 -20.60 -0.06
CA ASP A 57 -23.18 -19.54 0.95
C ASP A 57 -21.80 -19.53 1.58
N GLU A 58 -21.23 -20.68 1.87
CA GLU A 58 -19.91 -20.82 2.45
C GLU A 58 -18.80 -20.41 1.48
N GLU A 59 -18.89 -20.84 0.22
CA GLU A 59 -17.95 -20.45 -0.84
C GLU A 59 -18.05 -18.95 -1.16
N ARG A 60 -19.22 -18.35 -1.10
CA ARG A 60 -19.42 -16.92 -1.28
C ARG A 60 -18.75 -16.12 -0.16
N LEU A 61 -18.80 -16.59 1.07
CA LEU A 61 -18.09 -15.98 2.19
C LEU A 61 -16.57 -16.15 2.06
N LEU A 62 -16.10 -17.31 1.59
CA LEU A 62 -14.68 -17.50 1.27
C LEU A 62 -14.23 -16.56 0.15
N TYR A 63 -15.02 -16.41 -0.91
CA TYR A 63 -14.76 -15.47 -1.99
C TYR A 63 -14.64 -14.02 -1.46
N GLY A 64 -15.60 -13.58 -0.64
CA GLY A 64 -15.57 -12.25 -0.03
C GLY A 64 -14.34 -12.04 0.86
N TRP A 65 -13.95 -13.03 1.64
CA TRP A 65 -12.76 -12.97 2.48
C TRP A 65 -11.46 -12.88 1.65
N LEU A 66 -11.33 -13.71 0.61
CA LEU A 66 -10.16 -13.69 -0.29
C LEU A 66 -10.08 -12.39 -1.09
N ASN A 67 -11.23 -11.87 -1.53
CA ASN A 67 -11.30 -10.60 -2.24
C ASN A 67 -10.85 -9.44 -1.32
N ALA A 68 -11.36 -9.40 -0.09
CA ALA A 68 -10.93 -8.44 0.93
C ALA A 68 -9.42 -8.54 1.22
N TYR A 69 -8.89 -9.78 1.31
CA TYR A 69 -7.46 -10.00 1.46
C TYR A 69 -6.63 -9.41 0.31
N VAL A 70 -7.06 -9.63 -0.94
CA VAL A 70 -6.40 -9.07 -2.12
C VAL A 70 -6.44 -7.55 -2.11
N HIS A 71 -7.61 -6.95 -1.81
CA HIS A 71 -7.76 -5.50 -1.71
C HIS A 71 -6.83 -4.92 -0.63
N TYR A 72 -6.77 -5.53 0.55
CA TYR A 72 -5.86 -5.16 1.63
C TYR A 72 -4.40 -5.18 1.18
N LYS A 73 -3.94 -6.30 0.61
CA LYS A 73 -2.54 -6.49 0.18
C LYS A 73 -2.11 -5.58 -0.96
N ARG A 74 -3.05 -5.14 -1.79
CA ARG A 74 -2.83 -4.24 -2.92
C ARG A 74 -3.10 -2.78 -2.60
N HIS A 75 -3.47 -2.47 -1.34
CA HIS A 75 -3.86 -1.14 -0.90
C HIS A 75 -5.01 -0.51 -1.73
N ASN A 76 -5.91 -1.35 -2.23
CA ASN A 76 -7.10 -0.91 -2.96
C ASN A 76 -8.23 -0.53 -2.00
N SER A 77 -9.15 0.33 -2.46
CA SER A 77 -10.37 0.62 -1.72
C SER A 77 -11.20 -0.63 -1.46
N MET A 78 -11.75 -0.73 -0.26
CA MET A 78 -12.63 -1.81 0.19
C MET A 78 -14.08 -1.33 0.38
N ALA A 79 -14.35 -0.05 0.14
CA ALA A 79 -15.61 0.60 0.51
C ALA A 79 -16.85 0.04 -0.22
N GLU A 80 -16.66 -0.50 -1.43
CA GLU A 80 -17.77 -0.99 -2.28
C GLU A 80 -18.03 -2.49 -2.14
N ASP A 81 -17.21 -3.23 -1.39
CA ASP A 81 -17.35 -4.67 -1.24
C ASP A 81 -18.29 -5.04 -0.08
N SER A 82 -19.53 -5.34 -0.41
CA SER A 82 -20.57 -5.71 0.56
C SER A 82 -20.34 -7.05 1.27
N LEU A 83 -19.43 -7.90 0.77
CA LEU A 83 -19.15 -9.22 1.35
C LEU A 83 -18.09 -9.18 2.45
N ILE A 84 -17.34 -8.10 2.61
CA ILE A 84 -16.22 -8.02 3.58
C ILE A 84 -16.71 -8.27 5.00
N LEU A 85 -17.75 -7.58 5.45
CA LEU A 85 -18.25 -7.74 6.83
C LEU A 85 -18.83 -9.12 7.07
N PRO A 86 -19.79 -9.63 6.25
CA PRO A 86 -20.32 -10.99 6.46
C PRO A 86 -19.24 -12.06 6.43
N ALA A 87 -18.25 -11.96 5.52
CA ALA A 87 -17.16 -12.91 5.42
C ALA A 87 -16.23 -12.84 6.64
N SER A 88 -15.86 -11.62 7.06
CA SER A 88 -15.01 -11.43 8.23
C SER A 88 -15.71 -11.91 9.52
N ASP A 89 -17.00 -11.60 9.71
CA ASP A 89 -17.78 -12.05 10.85
C ASP A 89 -17.87 -13.58 10.90
N TYR A 90 -18.07 -14.22 9.74
CA TYR A 90 -18.09 -15.67 9.65
C TYR A 90 -16.79 -16.30 10.16
N TYR A 91 -15.63 -15.79 9.76
CA TYR A 91 -14.33 -16.35 10.16
C TYR A 91 -13.91 -15.97 11.59
N VAL A 92 -14.37 -14.84 12.14
CA VAL A 92 -14.16 -14.48 13.55
C VAL A 92 -14.72 -15.54 14.51
N PHE A 93 -15.82 -16.21 14.14
CA PHE A 93 -16.47 -17.23 14.98
C PHE A 93 -16.04 -18.67 14.66
N ARG A 94 -15.12 -18.88 13.71
CA ARG A 94 -14.61 -20.20 13.33
C ARG A 94 -13.26 -20.50 13.98
N ASN A 95 -12.95 -21.79 14.17
CA ASN A 95 -11.67 -22.25 14.73
C ASN A 95 -10.47 -22.15 13.75
N ASP A 96 -10.61 -21.44 12.63
CA ASP A 96 -9.50 -21.10 11.74
C ASP A 96 -8.78 -19.87 12.28
N THR A 97 -7.82 -20.10 13.17
CA THR A 97 -7.10 -19.04 13.89
C THR A 97 -6.45 -18.01 12.95
N ALA A 98 -5.91 -18.47 11.83
CA ALA A 98 -5.25 -17.58 10.87
C ALA A 98 -6.25 -16.64 10.19
N LYS A 99 -7.37 -17.18 9.70
CA LYS A 99 -8.43 -16.35 9.09
C LYS A 99 -9.14 -15.49 10.13
N ASN A 100 -9.34 -16.01 11.35
CA ASN A 100 -9.96 -15.26 12.45
C ASN A 100 -9.16 -13.97 12.75
N LEU A 101 -7.88 -14.09 13.05
CA LEU A 101 -7.01 -12.94 13.32
C LEU A 101 -7.00 -11.95 12.16
N PHE A 102 -6.83 -12.46 10.93
CA PHE A 102 -6.77 -11.61 9.75
C PHE A 102 -8.12 -10.92 9.46
N SER A 103 -9.25 -11.54 9.84
CA SER A 103 -10.58 -10.96 9.69
C SER A 103 -10.77 -9.68 10.51
N TYR A 104 -10.19 -9.59 11.71
CA TYR A 104 -10.18 -8.32 12.45
C TYR A 104 -9.42 -7.22 11.72
N GLN A 105 -8.30 -7.54 11.09
CA GLN A 105 -7.52 -6.61 10.29
C GLN A 105 -8.29 -6.16 9.04
N LEU A 106 -8.93 -7.08 8.32
CA LEU A 106 -9.79 -6.74 7.17
C LEU A 106 -10.97 -5.85 7.57
N LYS A 107 -11.65 -6.14 8.68
CA LYS A 107 -12.73 -5.29 9.22
C LYS A 107 -12.23 -3.89 9.54
N ALA A 108 -11.07 -3.78 10.18
CA ALA A 108 -10.49 -2.50 10.52
C ALA A 108 -10.17 -1.67 9.26
N TRP A 109 -9.56 -2.27 8.24
CA TRP A 109 -9.31 -1.60 6.97
C TRP A 109 -10.59 -1.26 6.20
N TYR A 110 -11.64 -2.09 6.25
CA TYR A 110 -12.95 -1.77 5.69
C TYR A 110 -13.52 -0.51 6.33
N TRP A 111 -13.53 -0.43 7.67
CA TRP A 111 -14.02 0.74 8.40
C TRP A 111 -13.14 1.98 8.15
N TYR A 112 -11.83 1.80 7.97
CA TYR A 112 -10.93 2.88 7.57
C TYR A 112 -11.36 3.51 6.23
N TRP A 113 -11.63 2.70 5.21
CA TRP A 113 -12.08 3.19 3.90
C TRP A 113 -13.45 3.90 3.97
N LEU A 114 -14.34 3.47 4.85
CA LEU A 114 -15.62 4.12 5.11
C LEU A 114 -15.51 5.36 6.01
N LYS A 115 -14.30 5.70 6.50
CA LYS A 115 -14.03 6.80 7.45
C LYS A 115 -14.72 6.61 8.81
N GLU A 116 -15.10 5.39 9.15
CA GLU A 116 -15.70 4.99 10.43
C GLU A 116 -14.59 4.69 11.47
N HIS A 117 -13.88 5.74 11.89
CA HIS A 117 -12.61 5.61 12.62
C HIS A 117 -12.75 4.90 13.97
N GLU A 118 -13.83 5.11 14.71
CA GLU A 118 -14.07 4.43 15.98
C GLU A 118 -14.22 2.92 15.79
N ARG A 119 -14.96 2.50 14.76
CA ARG A 119 -15.13 1.08 14.40
C ARG A 119 -13.83 0.46 13.91
N CYS A 120 -13.02 1.24 13.18
CA CYS A 120 -11.70 0.86 12.73
C CYS A 120 -10.81 0.49 13.94
N ILE A 121 -10.72 1.39 14.94
CA ILE A 121 -9.92 1.14 16.16
C ILE A 121 -10.48 -0.02 16.98
N ALA A 122 -11.78 -0.09 17.16
CA ALA A 122 -12.40 -1.19 17.92
C ALA A 122 -12.11 -2.57 17.28
N ALA A 123 -12.13 -2.65 15.94
CA ALA A 123 -11.81 -3.89 15.24
C ALA A 123 -10.34 -4.27 15.41
N ILE A 124 -9.41 -3.32 15.22
CA ILE A 124 -7.97 -3.62 15.33
C ILE A 124 -7.59 -3.97 16.78
N ASP A 125 -8.16 -3.29 17.77
CA ASP A 125 -7.90 -3.56 19.19
C ASP A 125 -8.41 -4.95 19.60
N SER A 126 -9.55 -5.39 19.07
CA SER A 126 -10.05 -6.74 19.24
C SER A 126 -9.11 -7.79 18.66
N GLY A 127 -8.56 -7.51 17.46
CA GLY A 127 -7.55 -8.36 16.82
C GLY A 127 -6.25 -8.44 17.62
N VAL A 128 -5.74 -7.30 18.11
CA VAL A 128 -4.55 -7.22 18.97
C VAL A 128 -4.74 -8.01 20.25
N ALA A 129 -5.91 -7.89 20.89
CA ALA A 129 -6.23 -8.64 22.10
C ALA A 129 -6.25 -10.16 21.85
N LEU A 130 -6.82 -10.60 20.73
CA LEU A 130 -6.84 -12.00 20.34
C LEU A 130 -5.42 -12.50 19.99
N ALA A 131 -4.65 -11.76 19.21
CA ALA A 131 -3.26 -12.10 18.87
C ALA A 131 -2.40 -12.25 20.13
N LYS A 132 -2.59 -11.36 21.11
CA LYS A 132 -1.94 -11.45 22.42
C LYS A 132 -2.33 -12.71 23.17
N ALA A 133 -3.62 -13.07 23.21
CA ALA A 133 -4.11 -14.28 23.86
C ALA A 133 -3.56 -15.57 23.21
N LEU A 134 -3.35 -15.54 21.90
CA LEU A 134 -2.77 -16.63 21.11
C LEU A 134 -1.24 -16.64 21.06
N GLN A 135 -0.60 -15.64 21.68
CA GLN A 135 0.86 -15.43 21.64
C GLN A 135 1.42 -15.29 20.20
N ASP A 136 0.58 -14.83 19.25
CA ASP A 136 0.98 -14.53 17.87
C ASP A 136 1.57 -13.11 17.79
N THR A 137 2.84 -12.99 18.15
CA THR A 137 3.57 -11.71 18.18
C THR A 137 3.69 -11.07 16.79
N GLY A 138 3.80 -11.87 15.73
CA GLY A 138 3.88 -11.38 14.36
C GLY A 138 2.59 -10.70 13.91
N ARG A 139 1.44 -11.33 14.14
CA ARG A 139 0.13 -10.73 13.83
C ARG A 139 -0.17 -9.53 14.73
N MET A 140 0.21 -9.60 15.99
CA MET A 140 0.08 -8.47 16.90
C MET A 140 0.88 -7.26 16.39
N ALA A 141 2.12 -7.47 15.94
CA ALA A 141 2.95 -6.42 15.36
C ALA A 141 2.33 -5.82 14.08
N ASP A 142 1.82 -6.66 13.15
CA ASP A 142 1.15 -6.21 11.93
C ASP A 142 -0.03 -5.26 12.25
N MET A 143 -0.88 -5.65 13.20
CA MET A 143 -2.05 -4.86 13.58
C MET A 143 -1.68 -3.55 14.28
N LEU A 144 -0.63 -3.57 15.10
CA LEU A 144 -0.11 -2.36 15.73
C LEU A 144 0.50 -1.40 14.71
N ILE A 145 1.16 -1.92 13.66
CA ILE A 145 1.67 -1.11 12.55
C ILE A 145 0.52 -0.41 11.82
N ASP A 146 -0.54 -1.14 11.47
CA ASP A 146 -1.74 -0.56 10.84
C ASP A 146 -2.35 0.54 11.73
N LYS A 147 -2.51 0.27 13.03
CA LYS A 147 -3.03 1.24 13.99
C LYS A 147 -2.16 2.50 14.07
N ALA A 148 -0.84 2.34 14.16
CA ALA A 148 0.10 3.46 14.20
C ALA A 148 0.06 4.28 12.91
N TYR A 149 -0.08 3.60 11.75
CA TYR A 149 -0.24 4.25 10.46
C TYR A 149 -1.46 5.19 10.44
N TRP A 150 -2.59 4.75 11.00
CA TRP A 150 -3.77 5.62 11.09
C TRP A 150 -3.55 6.79 12.04
N TYR A 151 -2.84 6.62 13.14
CA TYR A 151 -2.44 7.76 13.99
C TYR A 151 -1.63 8.79 13.20
N VAL A 152 -0.71 8.37 12.32
CA VAL A 152 0.05 9.29 11.46
C VAL A 152 -0.84 10.00 10.45
N TYR A 153 -1.61 9.24 9.65
CA TYR A 153 -2.21 9.79 8.43
C TYR A 153 -3.65 10.29 8.62
N VAL A 154 -4.38 9.76 9.59
CA VAL A 154 -5.77 10.13 9.86
C VAL A 154 -5.85 11.18 10.95
N TRP A 155 -5.32 10.87 12.13
CA TRP A 155 -5.47 11.75 13.29
C TRP A 155 -4.33 12.75 13.47
N LYS A 156 -3.21 12.57 12.77
CA LYS A 156 -1.99 13.39 12.94
C LYS A 156 -1.47 13.36 14.40
N ASP A 157 -1.78 12.30 15.13
CA ASP A 157 -1.31 12.07 16.51
C ASP A 157 0.03 11.30 16.45
N TYR A 158 1.09 12.05 16.17
CA TYR A 158 2.42 11.46 15.95
C TYR A 158 2.99 10.84 17.22
N GLU A 159 2.63 11.35 18.41
CA GLU A 159 3.10 10.80 19.68
C GLU A 159 2.53 9.39 19.91
N LYS A 160 1.22 9.20 19.74
CA LYS A 160 0.60 7.88 19.81
C LYS A 160 1.09 6.95 18.71
N ALA A 161 1.33 7.46 17.51
CA ALA A 161 1.92 6.68 16.43
C ALA A 161 3.30 6.14 16.83
N ILE A 162 4.18 7.00 17.35
CA ILE A 162 5.53 6.65 17.79
C ILE A 162 5.50 5.60 18.90
N GLU A 163 4.64 5.76 19.91
CA GLU A 163 4.49 4.79 20.99
C GLU A 163 4.02 3.43 20.47
N THR A 164 3.04 3.44 19.55
CA THR A 164 2.48 2.23 18.96
C THR A 164 3.51 1.52 18.06
N PHE A 165 4.27 2.26 17.24
CA PHE A 165 5.36 1.69 16.45
C PHE A 165 6.47 1.12 17.33
N ARG A 166 6.82 1.78 18.44
CA ARG A 166 7.81 1.25 19.38
C ARG A 166 7.39 -0.10 19.93
N THR A 167 6.10 -0.25 20.26
CA THR A 167 5.55 -1.53 20.72
C THR A 167 5.61 -2.59 19.62
N ALA A 168 5.25 -2.23 18.39
CA ALA A 168 5.32 -3.14 17.25
C ALA A 168 6.75 -3.61 16.94
N ILE A 169 7.72 -2.70 16.97
CA ILE A 169 9.15 -3.01 16.74
C ILE A 169 9.70 -3.93 17.84
N ALA A 170 9.28 -3.75 19.10
CA ALA A 170 9.69 -4.63 20.19
C ALA A 170 9.15 -6.06 20.04
N LEU A 171 8.05 -6.26 19.32
CA LEU A 171 7.47 -7.57 19.02
C LEU A 171 8.10 -8.19 17.77
N ASP A 172 8.33 -7.37 16.74
CA ASP A 172 8.86 -7.83 15.45
C ASP A 172 9.60 -6.67 14.73
N ALA A 173 10.92 -6.71 14.80
CA ALA A 173 11.82 -5.68 14.29
C ALA A 173 12.07 -5.83 12.79
N ARG A 174 11.13 -5.36 11.95
CA ARG A 174 11.21 -5.41 10.48
C ARG A 174 11.56 -4.06 9.86
N ALA A 175 12.22 -4.08 8.70
CA ALA A 175 12.59 -2.89 7.94
C ALA A 175 11.43 -1.89 7.77
N GLY A 176 10.23 -2.40 7.42
CA GLY A 176 9.03 -1.55 7.26
C GLY A 176 8.57 -0.86 8.54
N SER A 177 8.71 -1.52 9.69
CA SER A 177 8.34 -0.94 11.00
C SER A 177 9.27 0.22 11.36
N PHE A 178 10.58 0.05 11.14
CA PHE A 178 11.57 1.12 11.34
C PHE A 178 11.34 2.29 10.37
N PHE A 179 11.05 1.99 9.10
CA PHE A 179 10.73 3.02 8.11
C PHE A 179 9.52 3.86 8.53
N SER A 180 8.41 3.22 8.90
CA SER A 180 7.19 3.91 9.34
C SER A 180 7.40 4.72 10.61
N MET A 181 8.21 4.20 11.54
CA MET A 181 8.63 4.93 12.74
C MET A 181 9.44 6.18 12.38
N GLY A 182 10.39 6.05 11.45
CA GLY A 182 11.19 7.18 10.94
C GLY A 182 10.32 8.26 10.32
N ILE A 183 9.32 7.88 9.51
CA ILE A 183 8.34 8.82 8.95
C ILE A 183 7.55 9.54 10.05
N ALA A 184 7.01 8.81 11.02
CA ALA A 184 6.26 9.40 12.13
C ALA A 184 7.10 10.39 12.94
N MET A 185 8.35 10.02 13.23
CA MET A 185 9.30 10.89 13.93
C MET A 185 9.68 12.13 13.12
N GLY A 186 9.92 11.98 11.81
CA GLY A 186 10.22 13.10 10.92
C GLY A 186 9.06 14.10 10.82
N LEU A 187 7.83 13.61 10.74
CA LEU A 187 6.63 14.45 10.76
C LEU A 187 6.43 15.15 12.11
N ASN A 188 6.89 14.53 13.21
CA ASN A 188 6.93 15.12 14.55
C ASN A 188 8.17 15.97 14.81
N LYS A 189 9.01 16.20 13.79
CA LYS A 189 10.27 16.97 13.90
C LYS A 189 11.22 16.44 14.99
N ASN A 190 11.27 15.13 15.16
CA ASN A 190 12.13 14.46 16.14
C ASN A 190 13.44 14.02 15.47
N ASP A 191 14.56 14.48 16.03
CA ASP A 191 15.91 14.24 15.48
C ASP A 191 16.29 12.75 15.38
N SER A 192 15.63 11.88 16.17
CA SER A 192 15.85 10.43 16.08
C SER A 192 15.29 9.80 14.80
N ALA A 193 14.53 10.53 13.97
CA ALA A 193 13.98 10.03 12.72
C ALA A 193 15.07 9.46 11.79
N SER A 194 16.22 10.15 11.69
CA SER A 194 17.37 9.71 10.88
C SER A 194 17.87 8.32 11.28
N TYR A 195 17.96 8.04 12.59
CA TYR A 195 18.34 6.72 13.09
C TYR A 195 17.40 5.62 12.61
N TYR A 196 16.06 5.84 12.70
CA TYR A 196 15.07 4.86 12.29
C TYR A 196 15.04 4.67 10.75
N MET A 197 15.25 5.74 10.00
CA MET A 197 15.37 5.67 8.54
C MET A 197 16.59 4.86 8.12
N GLU A 198 17.77 5.15 8.67
CA GLU A 198 19.00 4.38 8.37
C GLU A 198 18.84 2.91 8.79
N ARG A 199 18.30 2.62 9.97
CA ARG A 199 18.06 1.24 10.40
C ARG A 199 17.12 0.48 9.46
N SER A 200 16.10 1.13 8.92
CA SER A 200 15.21 0.54 7.92
C SER A 200 15.94 0.18 6.62
N ILE A 201 16.85 1.05 6.19
CA ILE A 201 17.66 0.86 4.98
C ILE A 201 18.65 -0.30 5.20
N GLU A 202 19.34 -0.34 6.34
CA GLU A 202 20.25 -1.42 6.70
C GLU A 202 19.55 -2.79 6.64
N LEU A 203 18.40 -2.93 7.28
CA LEU A 203 17.60 -4.17 7.26
C LEU A 203 17.11 -4.53 5.85
N ALA A 204 16.81 -3.56 5.00
CA ALA A 204 16.45 -3.82 3.60
C ALA A 204 17.67 -4.29 2.78
N VAL A 205 18.87 -3.76 3.07
CA VAL A 205 20.12 -4.19 2.46
C VAL A 205 20.48 -5.61 2.92
N GLU A 206 20.38 -5.91 4.22
CA GLU A 206 20.58 -7.27 4.78
C GLU A 206 19.64 -8.31 4.11
N ALA A 207 18.42 -7.89 3.75
CA ALA A 207 17.43 -8.73 3.06
C ALA A 207 17.56 -8.73 1.52
N GLU A 208 18.53 -8.01 0.95
CA GLU A 208 18.72 -7.83 -0.50
C GLU A 208 17.46 -7.31 -1.23
N ASP A 209 16.56 -6.62 -0.52
CA ASP A 209 15.30 -6.08 -1.06
C ASP A 209 15.53 -4.72 -1.74
N THR A 210 16.01 -4.79 -2.98
CA THR A 210 16.32 -3.59 -3.79
C THR A 210 15.14 -2.62 -3.89
N SER A 211 13.91 -3.13 -3.98
CA SER A 211 12.72 -2.28 -4.06
C SER A 211 12.52 -1.44 -2.80
N LYS A 212 12.67 -2.06 -1.62
CA LYS A 212 12.59 -1.35 -0.34
C LYS A 212 13.76 -0.40 -0.14
N ILE A 213 14.99 -0.81 -0.49
CA ILE A 213 16.16 0.06 -0.41
C ILE A 213 15.91 1.38 -1.15
N VAL A 214 15.49 1.29 -2.41
CA VAL A 214 15.20 2.47 -3.25
C VAL A 214 14.06 3.30 -2.67
N HIS A 215 12.98 2.64 -2.23
CA HIS A 215 11.84 3.32 -1.63
C HIS A 215 12.22 4.08 -0.35
N TYR A 216 12.98 3.45 0.56
CA TYR A 216 13.37 4.06 1.83
C TYR A 216 14.38 5.19 1.64
N LEU A 217 15.40 4.99 0.79
CA LEU A 217 16.38 6.05 0.48
C LEU A 217 15.71 7.28 -0.13
N ARG A 218 14.76 7.10 -1.06
CA ARG A 218 14.00 8.21 -1.64
C ARG A 218 13.25 9.01 -0.58
N ASN A 219 12.48 8.32 0.29
CA ASN A 219 11.72 8.99 1.34
C ASN A 219 12.62 9.66 2.37
N TYR A 220 13.76 9.05 2.68
CA TYR A 220 14.74 9.66 3.59
C TYR A 220 15.33 10.94 3.00
N ALA A 221 15.71 10.94 1.71
CA ALA A 221 16.18 12.14 1.04
C ALA A 221 15.13 13.26 1.04
N GLN A 222 13.85 12.93 0.80
CA GLN A 222 12.77 13.91 0.93
C GLN A 222 12.66 14.46 2.36
N MET A 223 12.74 13.61 3.36
CA MET A 223 12.70 14.02 4.76
C MET A 223 13.86 14.93 5.11
N GLN A 224 15.10 14.62 4.69
CA GLN A 224 16.27 15.46 4.86
C GLN A 224 16.08 16.83 4.22
N ALA A 225 15.52 16.88 3.00
CA ALA A 225 15.29 18.13 2.30
C ALA A 225 14.20 19.00 2.96
N TYR A 226 13.10 18.41 3.42
CA TYR A 226 11.93 19.16 3.88
C TYR A 226 11.79 19.30 5.38
N SER A 227 12.10 18.23 6.13
CA SER A 227 11.87 18.20 7.57
C SER A 227 13.08 18.65 8.36
N PHE A 228 14.28 18.31 7.90
CA PHE A 228 15.53 18.54 8.63
C PHE A 228 16.38 19.69 8.09
N ASP A 229 16.02 20.24 6.94
CA ASP A 229 16.79 21.31 6.30
C ASP A 229 18.24 20.92 5.97
N GLU A 230 18.42 19.67 5.51
CA GLU A 230 19.71 19.05 5.18
C GLU A 230 19.85 18.75 3.68
N PRO A 231 19.93 19.77 2.81
CA PRO A 231 19.94 19.58 1.35
C PRO A 231 21.14 18.74 0.87
N SER A 232 22.31 18.96 1.47
CA SER A 232 23.52 18.18 1.12
C SER A 232 23.37 16.71 1.50
N GLY A 233 22.75 16.41 2.64
CA GLY A 233 22.40 15.07 3.09
C GLY A 233 21.42 14.40 2.11
N ALA A 234 20.37 15.13 1.69
CA ALA A 234 19.39 14.65 0.73
C ALA A 234 20.05 14.24 -0.60
N ILE A 235 20.96 15.07 -1.14
CA ILE A 235 21.69 14.75 -2.37
C ILE A 235 22.59 13.52 -2.19
N ALA A 236 23.27 13.40 -1.07
CA ALA A 236 24.10 12.22 -0.78
C ALA A 236 23.25 10.95 -0.69
N THR A 237 22.09 11.01 -0.05
CA THR A 237 21.15 9.90 0.04
C THR A 237 20.60 9.50 -1.33
N ILE A 238 20.31 10.46 -2.22
CA ILE A 238 19.88 10.14 -3.59
C ILE A 238 20.99 9.45 -4.36
N ARG A 239 22.26 9.86 -4.20
CA ARG A 239 23.39 9.18 -4.84
C ARG A 239 23.54 7.73 -4.36
N ARG A 240 23.28 7.46 -3.06
CA ARG A 240 23.21 6.09 -2.56
C ARG A 240 22.08 5.32 -3.23
N MET A 241 20.89 5.92 -3.35
CA MET A 241 19.73 5.30 -4.04
C MET A 241 20.06 4.92 -5.48
N GLU A 242 20.75 5.80 -6.24
CA GLU A 242 21.09 5.57 -7.63
C GLU A 242 21.98 4.33 -7.85
N GLN A 243 22.70 3.86 -6.83
CA GLN A 243 23.50 2.63 -6.90
C GLN A 243 22.65 1.37 -6.94
N TYR A 244 21.41 1.43 -6.45
CA TYR A 244 20.49 0.29 -6.40
C TYR A 244 19.42 0.33 -7.50
N VAL A 245 19.33 1.43 -8.26
CA VAL A 245 18.27 1.60 -9.24
C VAL A 245 18.58 0.88 -10.53
N VAL A 246 17.70 -0.04 -10.90
CA VAL A 246 17.70 -0.77 -12.18
C VAL A 246 16.70 -0.17 -13.16
N ASP A 247 15.60 0.40 -12.66
CA ASP A 247 14.51 0.94 -13.49
C ASP A 247 14.65 2.46 -13.71
N PRO A 248 14.59 2.94 -14.96
CA PRO A 248 14.57 4.38 -15.27
C PRO A 248 13.48 5.19 -14.57
N VAL A 249 12.32 4.58 -14.26
CA VAL A 249 11.24 5.25 -13.52
C VAL A 249 11.67 5.62 -12.11
N GLN A 250 12.40 4.73 -11.42
CA GLN A 250 12.91 5.00 -10.07
C GLN A 250 13.97 6.11 -10.09
N LEU A 251 14.84 6.17 -11.13
CA LEU A 251 15.81 7.25 -11.31
C LEU A 251 15.11 8.61 -11.48
N ARG A 252 13.98 8.63 -12.19
CA ARG A 252 13.19 9.84 -12.43
C ARG A 252 12.71 10.45 -11.11
N MET A 253 12.21 9.63 -10.20
CA MET A 253 11.77 10.10 -8.88
C MET A 253 12.92 10.72 -8.08
N GLY A 254 14.13 10.16 -8.18
CA GLY A 254 15.34 10.75 -7.59
C GLY A 254 15.72 12.09 -8.22
N ASP A 255 15.60 12.23 -9.54
CA ASP A 255 15.85 13.49 -10.22
C ASP A 255 14.85 14.59 -9.79
N LEU A 256 13.56 14.26 -9.55
CA LEU A 256 12.57 15.21 -9.03
C LEU A 256 12.92 15.68 -7.61
N VAL A 257 13.36 14.79 -6.73
CA VAL A 257 13.82 15.21 -5.38
C VAL A 257 15.04 16.15 -5.49
N LYS A 258 15.97 15.93 -6.44
CA LYS A 258 17.06 16.87 -6.69
C LYS A 258 16.56 18.25 -7.15
N VAL A 259 15.55 18.28 -8.03
CA VAL A 259 14.91 19.55 -8.44
C VAL A 259 14.41 20.32 -7.23
N GLU A 260 13.70 19.65 -6.33
CA GLU A 260 13.18 20.26 -5.11
C GLU A 260 14.28 20.82 -4.22
N VAL A 261 15.34 20.03 -3.97
CA VAL A 261 16.49 20.45 -3.17
C VAL A 261 17.16 21.69 -3.78
N PHE A 262 17.43 21.66 -5.09
CA PHE A 262 18.09 22.78 -5.76
C PHE A 262 17.22 24.04 -5.85
N LEU A 263 15.89 23.89 -5.97
CA LEU A 263 14.96 25.02 -5.88
C LEU A 263 15.00 25.66 -4.49
N LYS A 264 15.02 24.84 -3.42
CA LYS A 264 15.11 25.32 -2.05
C LYS A 264 16.41 26.08 -1.79
N GLU A 265 17.52 25.63 -2.36
CA GLU A 265 18.83 26.25 -2.26
C GLU A 265 19.01 27.47 -3.21
N GLY A 266 18.02 27.79 -4.03
CA GLY A 266 18.13 28.84 -5.03
C GLY A 266 19.05 28.52 -6.21
N LEU A 267 19.48 27.27 -6.39
CA LEU A 267 20.37 26.80 -7.43
C LEU A 267 19.57 26.47 -8.72
N LEU A 268 18.99 27.50 -9.33
CA LEU A 268 18.00 27.39 -10.41
C LEU A 268 18.51 26.61 -11.63
N ASP A 269 19.78 26.82 -12.03
CA ASP A 269 20.34 26.13 -13.18
C ASP A 269 20.47 24.61 -12.96
N SER A 270 20.82 24.22 -11.73
CA SER A 270 20.85 22.80 -11.34
C SER A 270 19.45 22.20 -11.29
N ALA A 271 18.47 22.92 -10.75
CA ALA A 271 17.08 22.51 -10.74
C ALA A 271 16.55 22.29 -12.16
N GLU A 272 16.78 23.25 -13.05
CA GLU A 272 16.37 23.18 -14.46
C GLU A 272 17.05 22.02 -15.20
N TYR A 273 18.35 21.78 -14.96
CA TYR A 273 19.07 20.66 -15.54
C TYR A 273 18.38 19.31 -15.19
N TYR A 274 18.08 19.07 -13.91
CA TYR A 274 17.45 17.81 -13.49
C TYR A 274 16.00 17.71 -13.95
N LEU A 275 15.25 18.80 -14.00
CA LEU A 275 13.90 18.85 -14.53
C LEU A 275 13.86 18.50 -16.03
N ASN A 276 14.81 19.00 -16.82
CA ASN A 276 14.92 18.68 -18.24
C ASN A 276 15.41 17.25 -18.49
N LYS A 277 16.25 16.71 -17.60
CA LYS A 277 16.69 15.30 -17.63
C LYS A 277 15.52 14.36 -17.33
N GLU A 278 14.66 14.72 -16.37
CA GLU A 278 13.42 14.00 -16.06
C GLU A 278 12.49 13.98 -17.28
N ARG A 279 12.24 15.11 -17.92
CA ARG A 279 11.40 15.22 -19.11
C ARG A 279 11.83 14.28 -20.23
N LYS A 280 13.12 14.21 -20.53
CA LYS A 280 13.67 13.32 -21.58
C LYS A 280 13.45 11.83 -21.25
N ARG A 281 13.53 11.45 -19.97
CA ARG A 281 13.28 10.07 -19.52
C ARG A 281 11.80 9.69 -19.57
N GLY A 282 10.89 10.67 -19.45
CA GLY A 282 9.43 10.48 -19.45
C GLY A 282 8.78 10.46 -20.84
N GLU A 283 9.49 10.84 -21.90
CA GLU A 283 8.95 10.85 -23.26
C GLU A 283 8.61 9.43 -23.73
N GLY A 284 7.34 9.20 -24.10
CA GLY A 284 6.85 7.93 -24.66
C GLY A 284 6.21 6.93 -23.67
N ARG A 285 6.01 7.27 -22.41
CA ARG A 285 5.32 6.42 -21.43
C ARG A 285 4.07 7.08 -20.86
N ASN A 286 3.06 6.27 -20.51
CA ASN A 286 1.89 6.75 -19.75
C ASN A 286 2.37 7.37 -18.43
N ARG A 287 2.25 8.68 -18.30
CA ARG A 287 2.55 9.43 -17.09
C ARG A 287 1.34 9.39 -16.17
N PHE A 288 1.57 9.25 -14.87
CA PHE A 288 0.51 9.55 -13.90
C PHE A 288 0.26 11.07 -13.90
N LEU A 289 -1.00 11.47 -13.94
CA LEU A 289 -1.44 12.89 -13.93
C LEU A 289 -0.73 13.73 -12.84
N THR A 290 -0.46 13.13 -11.68
CA THR A 290 0.25 13.76 -10.56
C THR A 290 1.71 14.13 -10.88
N GLU A 291 2.41 13.35 -11.68
CA GLU A 291 3.83 13.61 -12.03
C GLU A 291 3.96 14.70 -13.10
N GLU A 292 3.04 14.77 -14.04
CA GLU A 292 3.00 15.84 -15.03
C GLU A 292 2.72 17.20 -14.36
N ASN A 293 1.82 17.21 -13.39
CA ASN A 293 1.52 18.39 -12.60
C ASN A 293 2.73 18.83 -11.77
N MET A 294 3.50 17.91 -11.17
CA MET A 294 4.72 18.24 -10.44
C MET A 294 5.79 18.89 -11.34
N VAL A 295 6.04 18.32 -12.52
CA VAL A 295 7.01 18.89 -13.48
C VAL A 295 6.60 20.29 -13.92
N ALA A 296 5.31 20.50 -14.18
CA ALA A 296 4.77 21.80 -14.56
C ALA A 296 4.90 22.82 -13.40
N VAL A 297 4.60 22.42 -12.18
CA VAL A 297 4.75 23.28 -10.97
C VAL A 297 6.22 23.66 -10.76
N TYR A 298 7.16 22.71 -10.85
CA TYR A 298 8.58 23.03 -10.68
C TYR A 298 9.10 23.96 -11.78
N ARG A 299 8.63 23.80 -13.01
CA ARG A 299 8.98 24.73 -14.11
C ARG A 299 8.49 26.13 -13.81
N ALA A 300 7.20 26.26 -13.43
CA ALA A 300 6.63 27.54 -13.06
C ALA A 300 7.37 28.20 -11.88
N LEU A 301 7.81 27.40 -10.89
CA LEU A 301 8.61 27.89 -9.77
C LEU A 301 9.99 28.39 -10.21
N ILE A 302 10.68 27.68 -11.10
CA ILE A 302 11.98 28.10 -11.67
C ILE A 302 11.81 29.42 -12.42
N ASP A 303 10.81 29.51 -13.30
CA ASP A 303 10.54 30.69 -14.12
C ASP A 303 10.16 31.90 -13.26
N TYR A 304 9.29 31.69 -12.27
CA TYR A 304 8.93 32.73 -11.31
C TYR A 304 10.14 33.25 -10.51
N THR A 305 10.95 32.34 -9.99
CA THR A 305 12.11 32.71 -9.18
C THR A 305 13.16 33.46 -10.01
N ARG A 306 13.32 33.07 -11.29
CA ARG A 306 14.28 33.69 -12.23
C ARG A 306 13.78 35.05 -12.74
N HIS A 307 12.52 35.18 -13.08
CA HIS A 307 11.97 36.34 -13.78
C HIS A 307 10.97 37.15 -12.96
N ARG A 308 10.57 36.69 -11.78
CA ARG A 308 9.48 37.24 -10.96
C ARG A 308 8.16 37.37 -11.71
N THR A 309 7.94 36.56 -12.73
CA THR A 309 6.74 36.52 -13.55
C THR A 309 6.01 35.20 -13.35
N PHE A 310 4.71 35.26 -13.09
CA PHE A 310 3.83 34.11 -13.04
C PHE A 310 3.12 33.91 -14.37
N ASP A 311 3.60 33.01 -15.20
CA ASP A 311 2.80 32.38 -16.26
C ASP A 311 2.11 31.10 -15.71
N VAL A 312 1.44 31.25 -14.53
CA VAL A 312 0.88 30.13 -13.78
C VAL A 312 -0.51 29.72 -14.26
N LEU A 313 -1.16 30.57 -15.02
CA LEU A 313 -2.58 30.35 -15.36
C LEU A 313 -2.85 29.27 -16.40
N ASP A 314 -1.83 28.84 -17.16
CA ASP A 314 -2.01 27.78 -18.16
C ASP A 314 -1.77 26.35 -17.63
N VAL A 315 -1.44 26.17 -16.36
CA VAL A 315 -1.02 24.86 -15.80
C VAL A 315 -2.01 24.29 -14.79
N ALA A 316 -2.95 25.09 -14.29
CA ALA A 316 -3.76 24.72 -13.11
C ALA A 316 -5.22 24.39 -13.41
N LEU A 317 -5.63 24.32 -14.65
CA LEU A 317 -7.00 23.92 -15.04
C LEU A 317 -6.95 22.75 -16.02
#